data_e03f679fac570b5c84950fd745f05757
#
_entry.id   e03f679fac570b5c84950fd745f05757
#
_cell.length_a   1.000
_cell.length_b   1.000
_cell.length_c   1.000
_cell.angle_alpha   90.00
_cell.angle_beta   90.00
_cell.angle_gamma   90.00
#
_symmetry.space_group_name_H-M   'P 1'
#
loop_
_entity.id
_entity.type
_entity.pdbx_description
1 polymer ?
#
loop_
_entity_poly.entity_id
_entity_poly.type
_entity_poly.pdbx_seq_one_letter_code
_entity_poly.pdbx_strand_id
1 'polypeptide(L)'
;LLYSLLFGVAAHGLALTNVIAFHDNVHYFFSVGATYSSGRWFLGVLGSLFTRFFGAPNCASPLFNGLICLILSGLSAWVLAEIMDVRSRSGLLLLSGLLVASPAVAGLFGYVFTAPYYLLAQLLCLSAAWVCQRRPDAMGAGAGGFLLALSIGIYQSYLPMGLCALLLAFAQELCRDEDSRARALLLRVARYAGTAIGGFLLYFLFNRLFLHLKGAALDGYMGISQMGQNG
;
A
#
# COMPACT_ATOMS: atom_id res chain seq x y z
N LEU A 1 -14.01 0.31 -11.49
CA LEU A 1 -12.92 0.97 -12.22
C LEU A 1 -13.41 2.22 -12.96
N LEU A 2 -14.51 2.14 -13.77
CA LEU A 2 -15.03 3.30 -14.52
C LEU A 2 -15.35 4.49 -13.60
N TYR A 3 -16.08 4.28 -12.51
CA TYR A 3 -16.39 5.33 -11.53
C TYR A 3 -15.13 5.98 -10.96
N SER A 4 -14.11 5.17 -10.63
CA SER A 4 -12.84 5.68 -10.11
C SER A 4 -12.10 6.54 -11.12
N LEU A 5 -12.11 6.17 -12.40
CA LEU A 5 -11.53 6.97 -13.48
C LEU A 5 -12.28 8.30 -13.66
N LEU A 6 -13.61 8.28 -13.68
CA LEU A 6 -14.42 9.50 -13.82
C LEU A 6 -14.19 10.46 -12.65
N PHE A 7 -14.29 9.99 -11.41
CA PHE A 7 -13.99 10.80 -10.23
C PHE A 7 -12.54 11.26 -10.19
N GLY A 8 -11.61 10.40 -10.59
CA GLY A 8 -10.19 10.71 -10.60
C GLY A 8 -9.85 11.82 -11.59
N VAL A 9 -10.38 11.76 -12.82
CA VAL A 9 -10.21 12.84 -13.80
C VAL A 9 -10.87 14.14 -13.33
N ALA A 10 -12.08 14.06 -12.75
CA ALA A 10 -12.76 15.23 -12.21
C ALA A 10 -12.03 15.88 -11.03
N ALA A 11 -11.50 15.07 -10.10
CA ALA A 11 -10.81 15.55 -8.90
C ALA A 11 -9.36 16.00 -9.16
N HIS A 12 -8.66 15.31 -10.06
CA HIS A 12 -7.21 15.47 -10.26
C HIS A 12 -6.82 15.93 -11.67
N GLY A 13 -7.78 16.32 -12.52
CA GLY A 13 -7.53 16.71 -13.91
C GLY A 13 -6.45 17.78 -14.05
N LEU A 14 -6.40 18.76 -13.14
CA LEU A 14 -5.35 19.77 -13.11
C LEU A 14 -3.97 19.15 -12.89
N ALA A 15 -3.86 18.22 -11.94
CA ALA A 15 -2.61 17.53 -11.64
C ALA A 15 -2.17 16.54 -12.73
N LEU A 16 -3.12 16.02 -13.53
CA LEU A 16 -2.83 15.15 -14.67
C LEU A 16 -2.25 15.92 -15.87
N THR A 17 -2.61 17.20 -16.00
CA THR A 17 -2.24 18.03 -17.17
C THR A 17 -1.14 19.04 -16.85
N ASN A 18 -0.80 19.24 -15.59
CA ASN A 18 0.20 20.22 -15.16
C ASN A 18 1.24 19.59 -14.24
N VAL A 19 2.47 20.10 -14.30
CA VAL A 19 3.52 19.73 -13.36
C VAL A 19 3.30 20.51 -12.08
N ILE A 20 2.64 19.86 -11.11
CA ILE A 20 2.53 20.37 -9.74
C ILE A 20 3.62 19.65 -8.93
N ALA A 21 4.76 20.32 -8.72
CA ALA A 21 5.90 19.71 -8.06
C ALA A 21 6.12 20.30 -6.68
N PHE A 22 6.23 19.45 -5.67
CA PHE A 22 6.80 19.80 -4.37
C PHE A 22 8.32 19.60 -4.36
N HIS A 23 8.97 20.08 -3.30
CA HIS A 23 10.42 20.10 -3.12
C HIS A 23 11.11 18.76 -3.47
N ASP A 24 10.55 17.62 -3.10
CA ASP A 24 11.15 16.30 -3.29
C ASP A 24 11.09 15.79 -4.74
N ASN A 25 10.36 16.44 -5.62
CA ASN A 25 10.32 16.09 -7.04
C ASN A 25 11.61 16.44 -7.80
N VAL A 26 12.52 17.19 -7.19
CA VAL A 26 13.70 17.77 -7.86
C VAL A 26 14.96 16.92 -7.69
N HIS A 27 15.04 16.04 -6.67
CA HIS A 27 16.28 15.34 -6.33
C HIS A 27 16.10 13.84 -6.04
N TYR A 28 16.99 13.03 -6.61
CA TYR A 28 17.48 11.65 -6.31
C TYR A 28 16.67 10.81 -5.29
N PHE A 29 15.37 10.69 -5.45
CA PHE A 29 14.52 9.96 -4.52
C PHE A 29 14.88 8.46 -4.41
N PHE A 30 15.42 7.87 -5.48
CA PHE A 30 15.84 6.47 -5.50
C PHE A 30 17.29 6.26 -5.08
N SER A 31 17.89 7.21 -4.38
CA SER A 31 19.19 7.01 -3.72
C SER A 31 19.09 5.94 -2.61
N VAL A 32 20.21 5.31 -2.29
CA VAL A 32 20.27 4.31 -1.20
C VAL A 32 19.77 4.91 0.12
N GLY A 33 20.10 6.17 0.43
CA GLY A 33 19.64 6.86 1.62
C GLY A 33 18.14 7.06 1.66
N ALA A 34 17.55 7.56 0.57
CA ALA A 34 16.11 7.84 0.51
C ALA A 34 15.22 6.59 0.45
N THR A 35 15.78 5.43 0.10
CA THR A 35 15.04 4.16 0.00
C THR A 35 15.45 3.17 1.09
N TYR A 36 16.63 2.54 0.97
CA TYR A 36 17.04 1.44 1.86
C TYR A 36 17.33 1.93 3.28
N SER A 37 18.05 3.04 3.46
CA SER A 37 18.35 3.59 4.79
C SER A 37 17.10 4.11 5.49
N SER A 38 16.05 4.51 4.75
CA SER A 38 14.75 4.91 5.30
C SER A 38 13.78 3.73 5.50
N GLY A 39 14.23 2.48 5.29
CA GLY A 39 13.41 1.28 5.44
C GLY A 39 12.43 1.01 4.30
N ARG A 40 12.58 1.70 3.15
CA ARG A 40 11.72 1.58 1.96
C ARG A 40 12.36 0.64 0.94
N TRP A 41 12.75 -0.56 1.37
CA TRP A 41 13.54 -1.49 0.57
C TRP A 41 12.85 -1.88 -0.74
N PHE A 42 11.54 -2.10 -0.72
CA PHE A 42 10.80 -2.51 -1.93
C PHE A 42 10.62 -1.34 -2.90
N LEU A 43 10.49 -0.11 -2.40
CA LEU A 43 10.55 1.10 -3.24
C LEU A 43 11.89 1.18 -3.99
N GLY A 44 13.01 0.89 -3.32
CA GLY A 44 14.34 0.84 -3.94
C GLY A 44 14.45 -0.22 -5.03
N VAL A 45 13.85 -1.41 -4.81
CA VAL A 45 13.78 -2.48 -5.83
C VAL A 45 12.97 -2.03 -7.03
N LEU A 46 11.77 -1.48 -6.83
CA LEU A 46 10.90 -0.99 -7.90
C LEU A 46 11.55 0.14 -8.70
N GLY A 47 12.16 1.11 -8.02
CA GLY A 47 12.90 2.20 -8.67
C GLY A 47 14.08 1.69 -9.51
N SER A 48 14.81 0.68 -9.01
CA SER A 48 15.91 0.06 -9.76
C SER A 48 15.41 -0.68 -11.01
N LEU A 49 14.30 -1.40 -10.90
CA LEU A 49 13.66 -2.07 -12.03
C LEU A 49 13.19 -1.05 -13.07
N PHE A 50 12.52 0.02 -12.63
CA PHE A 50 12.06 1.09 -13.51
C PHE A 50 13.22 1.72 -14.29
N THR A 51 14.29 2.06 -13.59
CA THR A 51 15.53 2.62 -14.20
C THR A 51 16.12 1.67 -15.25
N ARG A 52 16.12 0.36 -14.95
CA ARG A 52 16.66 -0.65 -15.86
C ARG A 52 15.85 -0.78 -17.16
N PHE A 53 14.52 -0.66 -17.08
CA PHE A 53 13.64 -0.80 -18.24
C PHE A 53 13.49 0.48 -19.06
N PHE A 54 13.48 1.64 -18.41
CA PHE A 54 13.17 2.92 -19.06
C PHE A 54 14.39 3.83 -19.21
N GLY A 55 15.57 3.44 -18.68
CA GLY A 55 16.80 4.22 -18.78
C GLY A 55 16.83 5.52 -17.98
N ALA A 56 15.76 5.83 -17.23
CA ALA A 56 15.65 7.05 -16.44
C ALA A 56 15.32 6.74 -14.97
N PRO A 57 16.03 7.35 -14.00
CA PRO A 57 15.81 7.07 -12.59
C PRO A 57 14.46 7.58 -12.07
N ASN A 58 13.93 8.64 -12.65
CA ASN A 58 12.67 9.26 -12.26
C ASN A 58 11.85 9.64 -13.49
N CYS A 59 10.66 9.07 -13.62
CA CYS A 59 9.69 9.53 -14.60
C CYS A 59 8.67 10.45 -13.91
N ALA A 60 8.74 11.74 -14.16
CA ALA A 60 7.82 12.73 -13.59
C ALA A 60 6.84 13.23 -14.67
N SER A 61 6.23 12.32 -15.42
CA SER A 61 5.17 12.67 -16.38
C SER A 61 3.82 12.73 -15.68
N PRO A 62 3.18 13.90 -15.52
CA PRO A 62 1.91 14.02 -14.82
C PRO A 62 0.82 13.12 -15.41
N LEU A 63 0.69 13.11 -16.73
CA LEU A 63 -0.33 12.31 -17.40
C LEU A 63 -0.06 10.80 -17.24
N PHE A 64 1.15 10.34 -17.53
CA PHE A 64 1.50 8.92 -17.47
C PHE A 64 1.38 8.38 -16.04
N ASN A 65 2.06 9.03 -15.09
CA ASN A 65 2.03 8.63 -13.69
C ASN A 65 0.63 8.78 -13.10
N GLY A 66 -0.08 9.85 -13.47
CA GLY A 66 -1.43 10.09 -13.02
C GLY A 66 -2.42 9.04 -13.50
N LEU A 67 -2.35 8.61 -14.76
CA LEU A 67 -3.20 7.51 -15.25
C LEU A 67 -2.93 6.20 -14.51
N ILE A 68 -1.66 5.87 -14.24
CA ILE A 68 -1.30 4.71 -13.42
C ILE A 68 -1.92 4.86 -12.01
N CYS A 69 -1.81 6.05 -11.41
CA CYS A 69 -2.42 6.34 -10.10
C CYS A 69 -3.92 6.11 -10.11
N LEU A 70 -4.65 6.57 -11.12
CA LEU A 70 -6.09 6.38 -11.23
C LEU A 70 -6.47 4.90 -11.38
N ILE A 71 -5.70 4.14 -12.16
CA ILE A 71 -5.90 2.69 -12.33
C ILE A 71 -5.69 1.97 -11.00
N LEU A 72 -4.57 2.24 -10.29
CA LEU A 72 -4.26 1.63 -9.00
C LEU A 72 -5.29 1.99 -7.93
N SER A 73 -5.76 3.25 -7.90
CA SER A 73 -6.84 3.68 -7.01
C SER A 73 -8.15 2.96 -7.33
N GLY A 74 -8.46 2.79 -8.61
CA GLY A 74 -9.64 2.06 -9.05
C GLY A 74 -9.60 0.57 -8.69
N LEU A 75 -8.44 -0.07 -8.82
CA LEU A 75 -8.22 -1.44 -8.35
C LEU A 75 -8.33 -1.53 -6.83
N SER A 76 -7.80 -0.55 -6.10
CA SER A 76 -7.93 -0.47 -4.65
C SER A 76 -9.40 -0.34 -4.21
N ALA A 77 -10.19 0.48 -4.90
CA ALA A 77 -11.63 0.61 -4.65
C ALA A 77 -12.37 -0.70 -4.94
N TRP A 78 -11.98 -1.41 -6.00
CA TRP A 78 -12.55 -2.73 -6.29
C TRP A 78 -12.22 -3.76 -5.20
N VAL A 79 -10.96 -3.86 -4.77
CA VAL A 79 -10.55 -4.77 -3.69
C VAL A 79 -11.32 -4.45 -2.39
N LEU A 80 -11.45 -3.17 -2.05
CA LEU A 80 -12.18 -2.75 -0.86
C LEU A 80 -13.68 -3.09 -0.96
N ALA A 81 -14.30 -2.93 -2.15
CA ALA A 81 -15.67 -3.34 -2.41
C ALA A 81 -15.85 -4.86 -2.24
N GLU A 82 -14.86 -5.66 -2.67
CA GLU A 82 -14.87 -7.11 -2.49
C GLU A 82 -14.76 -7.51 -1.01
N ILE A 83 -13.92 -6.83 -0.22
CA ILE A 83 -13.81 -7.06 1.23
C ILE A 83 -15.15 -6.77 1.91
N MET A 84 -15.77 -5.63 1.58
CA MET A 84 -17.01 -5.16 2.19
C MET A 84 -18.29 -5.79 1.59
N ASP A 85 -18.17 -6.57 0.51
CA ASP A 85 -19.28 -7.12 -0.27
C ASP A 85 -20.23 -6.05 -0.82
N VAL A 86 -19.70 -4.93 -1.21
CA VAL A 86 -20.48 -3.84 -1.80
C VAL A 86 -20.82 -4.20 -3.25
N ARG A 87 -22.10 -4.48 -3.54
CA ARG A 87 -22.60 -4.88 -4.87
C ARG A 87 -23.51 -3.84 -5.51
N SER A 88 -24.06 -2.93 -4.73
CA SER A 88 -24.95 -1.89 -5.24
C SER A 88 -24.19 -0.85 -6.05
N ARG A 89 -24.80 -0.36 -7.14
CA ARG A 89 -24.20 0.68 -7.99
C ARG A 89 -23.90 1.96 -7.22
N SER A 90 -24.82 2.39 -6.37
CA SER A 90 -24.65 3.57 -5.50
C SER A 90 -23.51 3.38 -4.49
N GLY A 91 -23.41 2.21 -3.87
CA GLY A 91 -22.30 1.88 -2.97
C GLY A 91 -20.93 1.90 -3.67
N LEU A 92 -20.83 1.29 -4.87
CA LEU A 92 -19.61 1.31 -5.66
C LEU A 92 -19.23 2.72 -6.10
N LEU A 93 -20.20 3.54 -6.47
CA LEU A 93 -19.99 4.94 -6.84
C LEU A 93 -19.46 5.74 -5.65
N LEU A 94 -20.12 5.63 -4.50
CA LEU A 94 -19.72 6.32 -3.27
C LEU A 94 -18.33 5.89 -2.81
N LEU A 95 -18.05 4.59 -2.77
CA LEU A 95 -16.75 4.05 -2.36
C LEU A 95 -15.63 4.50 -3.29
N SER A 96 -15.86 4.45 -4.60
CA SER A 96 -14.90 4.91 -5.60
C SER A 96 -14.62 6.41 -5.47
N GLY A 97 -15.66 7.23 -5.27
CA GLY A 97 -15.52 8.67 -5.09
C GLY A 97 -14.73 9.02 -3.82
N LEU A 98 -15.09 8.41 -2.69
CA LEU A 98 -14.44 8.65 -1.40
C LEU A 98 -12.96 8.26 -1.43
N LEU A 99 -12.63 7.11 -2.03
CA LEU A 99 -11.24 6.65 -2.06
C LEU A 99 -10.39 7.50 -3.01
N VAL A 100 -10.88 7.75 -4.21
CA VAL A 100 -10.09 8.41 -5.28
C VAL A 100 -9.99 9.91 -5.06
N ALA A 101 -11.08 10.58 -4.65
CA ALA A 101 -11.09 12.02 -4.42
C ALA A 101 -10.67 12.42 -3.00
N SER A 102 -10.06 11.50 -2.23
CA SER A 102 -9.61 11.80 -0.87
C SER A 102 -8.46 12.81 -0.86
N PRO A 103 -8.37 13.68 0.16
CA PRO A 103 -7.25 14.61 0.30
C PRO A 103 -5.88 13.93 0.34
N ALA A 104 -5.82 12.69 0.88
CA ALA A 104 -4.60 11.89 0.91
C ALA A 104 -4.10 11.55 -0.50
N VAL A 105 -5.01 11.14 -1.40
CA VAL A 105 -4.67 10.88 -2.80
C VAL A 105 -4.30 12.18 -3.53
N ALA A 106 -5.02 13.28 -3.27
CA ALA A 106 -4.68 14.58 -3.84
C ALA A 106 -3.26 15.02 -3.45
N GLY A 107 -2.85 14.81 -2.19
CA GLY A 107 -1.50 15.11 -1.71
C GLY A 107 -0.41 14.30 -2.43
N LEU A 108 -0.70 13.06 -2.85
CA LEU A 108 0.26 12.23 -3.57
C LEU A 108 0.61 12.79 -4.95
N PHE A 109 -0.29 13.50 -5.61
CA PHE A 109 -0.02 14.13 -6.91
C PHE A 109 1.02 15.26 -6.84
N GLY A 110 1.34 15.76 -5.64
CA GLY A 110 2.49 16.64 -5.43
C GLY A 110 3.85 15.94 -5.55
N TYR A 111 3.85 14.59 -5.48
CA TYR A 111 5.05 13.72 -5.61
C TYR A 111 4.92 12.83 -6.85
N VAL A 112 4.82 13.44 -8.02
CA VAL A 112 4.42 12.80 -9.28
C VAL A 112 5.17 11.50 -9.58
N PHE A 113 6.49 11.47 -9.37
CA PHE A 113 7.31 10.31 -9.69
C PHE A 113 7.17 9.15 -8.69
N THR A 114 6.72 9.40 -7.45
CA THR A 114 6.52 8.35 -6.42
C THR A 114 5.07 7.97 -6.20
N ALA A 115 4.13 8.80 -6.62
CA ALA A 115 2.70 8.58 -6.44
C ALA A 115 2.23 7.19 -6.90
N PRO A 116 2.64 6.66 -8.08
CA PRO A 116 2.26 5.32 -8.51
C PRO A 116 2.71 4.22 -7.53
N TYR A 117 3.91 4.35 -6.96
CA TYR A 117 4.42 3.37 -6.00
C TYR A 117 3.63 3.40 -4.69
N TYR A 118 3.25 4.59 -4.22
CA TYR A 118 2.45 4.72 -3.00
C TYR A 118 1.05 4.16 -3.19
N LEU A 119 0.42 4.39 -4.35
CA LEU A 119 -0.87 3.77 -4.65
C LEU A 119 -0.77 2.26 -4.90
N LEU A 120 0.38 1.78 -5.39
CA LEU A 120 0.67 0.34 -5.40
C LEU A 120 0.75 -0.22 -3.98
N ALA A 121 1.39 0.48 -3.04
CA ALA A 121 1.42 0.08 -1.63
C ALA A 121 0.01 0.01 -1.03
N GLN A 122 -0.86 0.98 -1.34
CA GLN A 122 -2.27 0.96 -0.99
C GLN A 122 -2.98 -0.29 -1.52
N LEU A 123 -2.82 -0.59 -2.80
CA LEU A 123 -3.41 -1.78 -3.40
C LEU A 123 -2.90 -3.07 -2.75
N LEU A 124 -1.59 -3.16 -2.48
CA LEU A 124 -0.98 -4.32 -1.84
C LEU A 124 -1.51 -4.56 -0.42
N CYS A 125 -1.64 -3.52 0.41
CA CYS A 125 -2.16 -3.69 1.77
C CYS A 125 -3.65 -4.07 1.80
N LEU A 126 -4.47 -3.54 0.89
CA LEU A 126 -5.86 -3.95 0.74
C LEU A 126 -5.95 -5.39 0.21
N SER A 127 -5.12 -5.74 -0.78
CA SER A 127 -5.05 -7.10 -1.32
C SER A 127 -4.60 -8.12 -0.28
N ALA A 128 -3.75 -7.74 0.68
CA ALA A 128 -3.35 -8.60 1.79
C ALA A 128 -4.56 -9.02 2.63
N ALA A 129 -5.44 -8.07 2.98
CA ALA A 129 -6.66 -8.35 3.72
C ALA A 129 -7.65 -9.18 2.89
N TRP A 130 -7.82 -8.86 1.61
CA TRP A 130 -8.70 -9.58 0.70
C TRP A 130 -8.26 -11.04 0.51
N VAL A 131 -6.97 -11.32 0.30
CA VAL A 131 -6.43 -12.67 0.17
C VAL A 131 -6.60 -13.46 1.47
N CYS A 132 -6.31 -12.85 2.62
CA CYS A 132 -6.51 -13.46 3.93
C CYS A 132 -7.99 -13.83 4.17
N GLN A 133 -8.94 -12.98 3.73
CA GLN A 133 -10.37 -13.24 3.83
C GLN A 133 -10.84 -14.34 2.88
N ARG A 134 -10.37 -14.33 1.62
CA ARG A 134 -10.81 -15.27 0.56
C ARG A 134 -10.21 -16.67 0.69
N ARG A 135 -9.07 -16.78 1.32
CA ARG A 135 -8.38 -18.06 1.57
C ARG A 135 -8.20 -18.27 3.08
N PRO A 136 -9.09 -19.06 3.70
CA PRO A 136 -9.10 -19.27 5.16
C PRO A 136 -8.04 -20.26 5.64
N ASP A 137 -7.02 -20.54 4.86
CA ASP A 137 -5.92 -21.47 5.14
C ASP A 137 -4.62 -20.74 5.50
N ALA A 138 -3.58 -21.50 5.87
CA ALA A 138 -2.26 -20.97 6.19
C ALA A 138 -1.59 -20.30 4.96
N MET A 139 -1.92 -20.77 3.75
CA MET A 139 -1.42 -20.19 2.51
C MET A 139 -1.99 -18.78 2.30
N GLY A 140 -3.29 -18.58 2.58
CA GLY A 140 -3.92 -17.26 2.51
C GLY A 140 -3.33 -16.28 3.53
N ALA A 141 -3.09 -16.74 4.77
CA ALA A 141 -2.41 -15.93 5.79
C ALA A 141 -0.97 -15.58 5.38
N GLY A 142 -0.21 -16.53 4.86
CA GLY A 142 1.16 -16.31 4.41
C GLY A 142 1.24 -15.37 3.20
N ALA A 143 0.40 -15.57 2.19
CA ALA A 143 0.33 -14.69 1.02
C ALA A 143 -0.11 -13.28 1.39
N GLY A 144 -1.12 -13.13 2.27
CA GLY A 144 -1.53 -11.84 2.82
C GLY A 144 -0.40 -11.15 3.58
N GLY A 145 0.32 -11.87 4.45
CA GLY A 145 1.49 -11.35 5.15
C GLY A 145 2.60 -10.89 4.21
N PHE A 146 2.86 -11.65 3.15
CA PHE A 146 3.85 -11.26 2.14
C PHE A 146 3.44 -9.97 1.40
N LEU A 147 2.18 -9.86 0.96
CA LEU A 147 1.67 -8.63 0.33
C LEU A 147 1.75 -7.43 1.27
N LEU A 148 1.44 -7.62 2.56
CA LEU A 148 1.57 -6.58 3.57
C LEU A 148 3.04 -6.15 3.74
N ALA A 149 3.98 -7.09 3.78
CA ALA A 149 5.41 -6.80 3.86
C ALA A 149 5.92 -5.97 2.67
N LEU A 150 5.47 -6.29 1.45
CA LEU A 150 5.77 -5.51 0.24
C LEU A 150 5.21 -4.09 0.34
N SER A 151 3.97 -3.94 0.80
CA SER A 151 3.33 -2.63 1.00
C SER A 151 4.13 -1.76 1.96
N ILE A 152 4.47 -2.28 3.16
CA ILE A 152 5.28 -1.59 4.17
C ILE A 152 6.68 -1.28 3.62
N GLY A 153 7.25 -2.19 2.82
CA GLY A 153 8.54 -2.04 2.16
C GLY A 153 8.57 -0.95 1.08
N ILE A 154 7.42 -0.52 0.57
CA ILE A 154 7.31 0.70 -0.26
C ILE A 154 7.22 1.93 0.66
N TYR A 155 6.29 1.92 1.61
CA TYR A 155 6.09 3.03 2.52
C TYR A 155 5.41 2.58 3.82
N GLN A 156 6.09 2.77 4.95
CA GLN A 156 5.65 2.27 6.27
C GLN A 156 4.31 2.85 6.72
N SER A 157 3.93 4.03 6.25
CA SER A 157 2.65 4.67 6.57
C SER A 157 1.42 3.88 6.10
N TYR A 158 1.60 2.86 5.23
CA TYR A 158 0.51 1.96 4.84
C TYR A 158 0.26 0.81 5.83
N LEU A 159 1.12 0.63 6.84
CA LEU A 159 0.87 -0.37 7.89
C LEU A 159 -0.47 -0.14 8.62
N PRO A 160 -0.78 1.06 9.13
CA PRO A 160 -2.09 1.31 9.76
C PRO A 160 -3.26 1.03 8.82
N MET A 161 -3.15 1.40 7.54
CA MET A 161 -4.19 1.13 6.55
C MET A 161 -4.39 -0.38 6.33
N GLY A 162 -3.29 -1.14 6.24
CA GLY A 162 -3.33 -2.60 6.12
C GLY A 162 -3.96 -3.26 7.34
N LEU A 163 -3.63 -2.79 8.55
CA LEU A 163 -4.25 -3.28 9.78
C LEU A 163 -5.74 -2.97 9.84
N CYS A 164 -6.15 -1.76 9.45
CA CYS A 164 -7.57 -1.40 9.35
C CYS A 164 -8.31 -2.28 8.31
N ALA A 165 -7.68 -2.56 7.17
CA ALA A 165 -8.27 -3.45 6.16
C ALA A 165 -8.42 -4.89 6.66
N LEU A 166 -7.43 -5.42 7.40
CA LEU A 166 -7.51 -6.75 8.03
C LEU A 166 -8.63 -6.79 9.08
N LEU A 167 -8.75 -5.76 9.92
CA LEU A 167 -9.82 -5.66 10.90
C LEU A 167 -11.20 -5.56 10.25
N LEU A 168 -11.33 -4.80 9.16
CA LEU A 168 -12.56 -4.69 8.39
C LEU A 168 -12.95 -6.04 7.77
N ALA A 169 -11.99 -6.74 7.16
CA ALA A 169 -12.21 -8.06 6.58
C ALA A 169 -12.61 -9.08 7.64
N PHE A 170 -11.98 -9.06 8.81
CA PHE A 170 -12.33 -9.89 9.97
C PHE A 170 -13.75 -9.59 10.46
N ALA A 171 -14.09 -8.31 10.65
CA ALA A 171 -15.42 -7.90 11.09
C ALA A 171 -16.51 -8.35 10.09
N GLN A 172 -16.24 -8.16 8.79
CA GLN A 172 -17.17 -8.59 7.73
C GLN A 172 -17.38 -10.11 7.72
N GLU A 173 -16.32 -10.89 7.97
CA GLU A 173 -16.41 -12.34 8.09
C GLU A 173 -17.22 -12.77 9.31
N LEU A 174 -17.07 -12.07 10.44
CA LEU A 174 -17.88 -12.32 11.65
C LEU A 174 -19.37 -12.03 11.43
N CYS A 175 -19.67 -10.95 10.69
CA CYS A 175 -21.06 -10.60 10.39
C CYS A 175 -21.77 -11.59 9.45
N ARG A 176 -21.00 -12.34 8.64
CA ARG A 176 -21.54 -13.31 7.69
C ARG A 176 -21.74 -14.70 8.25
N ASP A 177 -20.94 -15.06 9.22
CA ASP A 177 -20.92 -16.42 9.75
C ASP A 177 -21.59 -16.45 11.13
N GLU A 178 -22.71 -17.16 11.20
CA GLU A 178 -23.48 -17.37 12.43
C GLU A 178 -22.84 -18.43 13.35
N ASP A 179 -21.76 -19.13 12.90
CA ASP A 179 -21.07 -20.14 13.73
C ASP A 179 -20.28 -19.47 14.85
N SER A 180 -20.90 -19.39 16.02
CA SER A 180 -20.36 -18.79 17.24
C SER A 180 -19.42 -19.72 18.03
N ARG A 181 -18.96 -20.84 17.45
CA ARG A 181 -18.06 -21.76 18.17
C ARG A 181 -16.74 -21.07 18.49
N ALA A 182 -16.36 -21.09 19.77
CA ALA A 182 -15.13 -20.45 20.25
C ALA A 182 -13.87 -20.88 19.46
N ARG A 183 -13.80 -22.15 19.04
CA ARG A 183 -12.70 -22.68 18.23
C ARG A 183 -12.61 -22.00 16.85
N ALA A 184 -13.74 -21.81 16.17
CA ALA A 184 -13.78 -21.15 14.86
C ALA A 184 -13.33 -19.68 14.97
N LEU A 185 -13.81 -18.99 16.01
CA LEU A 185 -13.41 -17.62 16.30
C LEU A 185 -11.89 -17.52 16.55
N LEU A 186 -11.33 -18.39 17.40
CA LEU A 186 -9.90 -18.41 17.69
C LEU A 186 -9.05 -18.64 16.44
N LEU A 187 -9.47 -19.54 15.54
CA LEU A 187 -8.76 -19.79 14.28
C LEU A 187 -8.80 -18.57 13.35
N ARG A 188 -9.92 -17.84 13.29
CA ARG A 188 -10.03 -16.59 12.54
C ARG A 188 -9.11 -15.52 13.11
N VAL A 189 -9.17 -15.29 14.42
CA VAL A 189 -8.28 -14.35 15.11
C VAL A 189 -6.81 -14.69 14.84
N ALA A 190 -6.43 -15.97 15.00
CA ALA A 190 -5.06 -16.43 14.75
C ALA A 190 -4.62 -16.19 13.30
N ARG A 191 -5.51 -16.37 12.31
CA ARG A 191 -5.24 -16.14 10.90
C ARG A 191 -4.97 -14.65 10.62
N TYR A 192 -5.87 -13.75 11.03
CA TYR A 192 -5.72 -12.32 10.78
C TYR A 192 -4.55 -11.72 11.56
N ALA A 193 -4.38 -12.11 12.84
CA ALA A 193 -3.23 -11.72 13.64
C ALA A 193 -1.91 -12.28 13.07
N GLY A 194 -1.92 -13.55 12.64
CA GLY A 194 -0.78 -14.18 11.99
C GLY A 194 -0.39 -13.48 10.67
N THR A 195 -1.37 -13.03 9.88
CA THR A 195 -1.12 -12.23 8.67
C THR A 195 -0.46 -10.90 9.01
N ALA A 196 -0.96 -10.19 10.02
CA ALA A 196 -0.41 -8.90 10.44
C ALA A 196 1.02 -9.05 11.00
N ILE A 197 1.19 -9.96 11.96
CA ILE A 197 2.49 -10.21 12.63
C ILE A 197 3.49 -10.77 11.61
N GLY A 198 3.09 -11.78 10.82
CA GLY A 198 3.93 -12.37 9.79
C GLY A 198 4.38 -11.36 8.74
N GLY A 199 3.48 -10.50 8.28
CA GLY A 199 3.81 -9.41 7.35
C GLY A 199 4.82 -8.42 7.92
N PHE A 200 4.64 -8.04 9.18
CA PHE A 200 5.56 -7.15 9.88
C PHE A 200 6.95 -7.79 10.08
N LEU A 201 7.00 -9.06 10.51
CA LEU A 201 8.26 -9.79 10.66
C LEU A 201 8.98 -9.97 9.31
N LEU A 202 8.25 -10.31 8.24
CA LEU A 202 8.81 -10.40 6.88
C LEU A 202 9.36 -9.05 6.41
N TYR A 203 8.66 -7.95 6.68
CA TYR A 203 9.17 -6.62 6.38
C TYR A 203 10.52 -6.36 7.06
N PHE A 204 10.66 -6.66 8.36
CA PHE A 204 11.93 -6.48 9.08
C PHE A 204 13.03 -7.38 8.53
N LEU A 205 12.71 -8.64 8.22
CA LEU A 205 13.68 -9.58 7.64
C LEU A 205 14.22 -9.06 6.31
N PHE A 206 13.33 -8.65 5.39
CA PHE A 206 13.74 -8.08 4.12
C PHE A 206 14.48 -6.74 4.27
N ASN A 207 14.03 -5.89 5.19
CA ASN A 207 14.71 -4.63 5.45
C ASN A 207 16.17 -4.86 5.89
N ARG A 208 16.40 -5.75 6.84
CA ARG A 208 17.76 -6.14 7.27
C ARG A 208 18.58 -6.74 6.12
N LEU A 209 17.98 -7.61 5.34
CA LEU A 209 18.64 -8.23 4.19
C LEU A 209 19.12 -7.16 3.19
N PHE A 210 18.23 -6.25 2.80
CA PHE A 210 18.56 -5.21 1.82
C PHE A 210 19.56 -4.17 2.35
N LEU A 211 19.49 -3.80 3.63
CA LEU A 211 20.49 -2.97 4.27
C LEU A 211 21.88 -3.63 4.20
N HIS A 212 21.96 -4.92 4.53
CA HIS A 212 23.21 -5.67 4.42
C HIS A 212 23.72 -5.73 2.98
N LEU A 213 22.87 -6.07 2.00
CA LEU A 213 23.23 -6.16 0.58
C LEU A 213 23.68 -4.82 -0.01
N LYS A 214 23.21 -3.70 0.52
CA LYS A 214 23.54 -2.34 0.06
C LYS A 214 24.63 -1.68 0.87
N GLY A 215 25.16 -2.35 1.91
CA GLY A 215 26.14 -1.75 2.83
C GLY A 215 25.63 -0.49 3.53
N ALA A 216 24.31 -0.42 3.77
CA ALA A 216 23.64 0.74 4.33
C ALA A 216 23.20 0.47 5.77
N ALA A 217 23.11 1.54 6.57
CA ALA A 217 22.52 1.51 7.91
C ALA A 217 21.18 2.25 7.90
N LEU A 218 20.32 1.95 8.87
CA LEU A 218 19.09 2.73 9.08
C LEU A 218 19.45 4.18 9.43
N ASP A 219 18.80 5.11 8.76
CA ASP A 219 18.98 6.53 9.03
C ASP A 219 18.28 6.93 10.33
N GLY A 220 18.90 7.86 11.09
CA GLY A 220 18.31 8.46 12.30
C GLY A 220 17.18 9.45 12.01
N TYR A 221 16.82 9.65 10.74
CA TYR A 221 15.78 10.56 10.31
C TYR A 221 14.43 10.20 10.94
N MET A 222 13.76 11.20 11.54
CA MET A 222 12.47 11.02 12.24
C MET A 222 12.51 10.03 13.41
N GLY A 223 13.67 9.78 14.02
CA GLY A 223 13.79 8.90 15.20
C GLY A 223 13.66 7.40 14.89
N ILE A 224 13.71 6.98 13.62
CA ILE A 224 13.59 5.56 13.24
C ILE A 224 14.68 4.71 13.90
N SER A 225 15.90 5.26 14.03
CA SER A 225 17.03 4.59 14.72
C SER A 225 16.86 4.52 16.23
N GLN A 226 15.96 5.30 16.82
CA GLN A 226 15.70 5.37 18.26
C GLN A 226 14.45 4.59 18.68
N MET A 227 13.72 3.99 17.74
CA MET A 227 12.57 3.14 18.06
C MET A 227 13.03 1.93 18.87
N GLY A 228 12.68 1.92 20.14
CA GLY A 228 13.04 0.87 21.09
C GLY A 228 14.25 1.15 21.99
N GLN A 229 14.89 2.33 21.89
CA GLN A 229 16.00 2.72 22.79
C GLN A 229 15.55 3.52 24.01
N ASN A 230 14.32 4.05 24.01
CA ASN A 230 13.72 4.78 25.12
C ASN A 230 12.62 3.91 25.78
N GLY A 231 13.02 2.86 26.44
CA GLY A 231 12.20 2.03 27.33
C GLY A 231 12.76 2.07 28.74
#